data_7fe59687d678d87281b71a280ee719a1
#
_entry.id   7fe59687d678d87281b71a280ee719a1
#
_cell.length_a   1.000
_cell.length_b   1.000
_cell.length_c   1.000
_cell.angle_alpha   90.00
_cell.angle_beta   90.00
_cell.angle_gamma   90.00
#
_symmetry.space_group_name_H-M   'P 1'
#
loop_
_entity.id
_entity.type
_entity.pdbx_description
1 polymer ?
#
loop_
_entity_poly.entity_id
_entity_poly.type
_entity_poly.pdbx_seq_one_letter_code
_entity_poly.pdbx_strand_id
1 'polypeptide(L)'
;MGSKQRYSGLQTLFGVAHDTSCLFLCMLSIAEEQTGHDIDFITAYQACLKAKAIDEQFYCVNQEHILEALTGKKWTKQILSKLPDAVPNKMYTVEKWYNPRTNFTHFKRRAFDTLKSSVTVKEGRLVEYYTYTWR
;
A
#
# COMPACT_ATOMS: atom_id res chain seq x y z
N MET A 1 6.93 -17.57 -5.36
CA MET A 1 7.33 -16.75 -4.20
C MET A 1 6.22 -15.78 -3.83
N GLY A 2 5.92 -15.66 -2.57
CA GLY A 2 4.86 -14.76 -2.14
C GLY A 2 5.26 -13.30 -2.23
N SER A 3 4.33 -12.46 -2.66
CA SER A 3 4.50 -11.01 -2.75
C SER A 3 4.99 -10.40 -1.44
N LYS A 4 4.49 -10.93 -0.31
CA LYS A 4 4.82 -10.48 1.03
C LYS A 4 6.33 -10.46 1.30
N GLN A 5 7.02 -11.57 0.97
CA GLN A 5 8.47 -11.64 1.16
C GLN A 5 9.22 -10.72 0.20
N ARG A 6 8.75 -10.63 -1.04
CA ARG A 6 9.36 -9.78 -2.05
C ARG A 6 9.31 -8.31 -1.63
N TYR A 7 8.16 -7.85 -1.16
CA TYR A 7 8.01 -6.46 -0.75
C TYR A 7 8.85 -6.12 0.48
N SER A 8 8.89 -7.03 1.45
CA SER A 8 9.74 -6.85 2.62
C SER A 8 11.21 -6.72 2.23
N GLY A 9 11.66 -7.54 1.26
CA GLY A 9 13.02 -7.48 0.74
C GLY A 9 13.30 -6.18 -0.01
N LEU A 10 12.36 -5.71 -0.82
CA LEU A 10 12.50 -4.46 -1.55
C LEU A 10 12.60 -3.28 -0.58
N GLN A 11 11.78 -3.24 0.45
CA GLN A 11 11.84 -2.21 1.47
C GLN A 11 13.21 -2.15 2.14
N THR A 12 13.75 -3.32 2.48
CA THR A 12 15.09 -3.43 3.08
C THR A 12 16.17 -2.99 2.10
N LEU A 13 16.09 -3.45 0.85
CA LEU A 13 17.07 -3.17 -0.17
C LEU A 13 17.25 -1.68 -0.43
N PHE A 14 16.15 -0.96 -0.48
CA PHE A 14 16.20 0.49 -0.73
C PHE A 14 16.42 1.30 0.54
N GLY A 15 16.61 0.63 1.67
CA GLY A 15 16.83 1.31 2.94
C GLY A 15 15.63 2.13 3.36
N VAL A 16 14.47 1.80 2.85
CA VAL A 16 13.29 2.62 2.99
C VAL A 16 12.36 2.01 4.01
N ALA A 17 12.66 2.22 5.27
CA ALA A 17 11.70 1.94 6.33
C ALA A 17 10.75 3.13 6.50
N HIS A 18 10.50 3.85 5.41
CA HIS A 18 9.64 5.03 5.41
C HIS A 18 8.19 4.66 5.15
N ASP A 19 7.30 5.34 5.83
CA ASP A 19 5.87 5.12 5.72
C ASP A 19 5.35 5.35 4.29
N THR A 20 5.95 6.28 3.55
CA THR A 20 5.56 6.55 2.17
C THR A 20 5.81 5.36 1.26
N SER A 21 6.93 4.66 1.44
CA SER A 21 7.22 3.46 0.65
C SER A 21 6.29 2.32 1.03
N CYS A 22 5.90 2.23 2.29
CA CYS A 22 4.93 1.22 2.72
C CYS A 22 3.61 1.36 1.97
N LEU A 23 3.13 2.57 1.80
CA LEU A 23 1.88 2.81 1.10
C LEU A 23 2.01 2.46 -0.40
N PHE A 24 3.11 2.85 -1.03
CA PHE A 24 3.35 2.47 -2.42
C PHE A 24 3.37 0.95 -2.60
N LEU A 25 4.04 0.25 -1.69
CA LEU A 25 4.09 -1.21 -1.74
C LEU A 25 2.72 -1.85 -1.50
N CYS A 26 1.88 -1.24 -0.67
CA CYS A 26 0.49 -1.67 -0.53
C CYS A 26 -0.26 -1.53 -1.86
N MET A 27 -0.09 -0.41 -2.55
CA MET A 27 -0.72 -0.18 -3.86
C MET A 27 -0.24 -1.19 -4.89
N LEU A 28 1.06 -1.45 -4.93
CA LEU A 28 1.64 -2.44 -5.84
C LEU A 28 1.05 -3.83 -5.57
N SER A 29 0.94 -4.21 -4.31
CA SER A 29 0.35 -5.47 -3.89
C SER A 29 -1.11 -5.60 -4.35
N ILE A 30 -1.90 -4.54 -4.20
CA ILE A 30 -3.30 -4.51 -4.64
C ILE A 30 -3.36 -4.67 -6.17
N ALA A 31 -2.51 -3.95 -6.89
CA ALA A 31 -2.47 -4.03 -8.35
C ALA A 31 -2.12 -5.44 -8.83
N GLU A 32 -1.16 -6.08 -8.17
CA GLU A 32 -0.78 -7.46 -8.52
C GLU A 32 -1.93 -8.43 -8.26
N GLU A 33 -2.62 -8.28 -7.15
CA GLU A 33 -3.75 -9.15 -6.83
C GLU A 33 -4.91 -8.94 -7.81
N GLN A 34 -5.20 -7.69 -8.15
CA GLN A 34 -6.29 -7.37 -9.07
C GLN A 34 -6.00 -7.86 -10.50
N THR A 35 -4.75 -7.70 -10.97
CA THR A 35 -4.37 -8.13 -12.32
C THR A 35 -4.07 -9.62 -12.42
N GLY A 36 -3.78 -10.26 -11.30
CA GLY A 36 -3.49 -11.69 -11.23
C GLY A 36 -2.06 -12.05 -11.60
N HIS A 37 -1.15 -11.08 -11.68
CA HIS A 37 0.26 -11.37 -11.99
C HIS A 37 1.20 -10.36 -11.33
N ASP A 38 2.47 -10.74 -11.20
CA ASP A 38 3.49 -9.90 -10.62
C ASP A 38 3.78 -8.68 -11.50
N ILE A 39 4.05 -7.56 -10.87
CA ILE A 39 4.44 -6.32 -11.54
C ILE A 39 5.84 -5.97 -11.08
N ASP A 40 6.75 -5.78 -12.02
CA ASP A 40 8.11 -5.38 -11.71
C ASP A 40 8.13 -4.04 -10.97
N PHE A 41 8.85 -4.00 -9.84
CA PHE A 41 8.90 -2.83 -8.98
C PHE A 41 9.41 -1.58 -9.71
N ILE A 42 10.50 -1.72 -10.46
CA ILE A 42 11.10 -0.58 -11.17
C ILE A 42 10.14 -0.08 -12.26
N THR A 43 9.53 -0.99 -13.00
CA THR A 43 8.54 -0.65 -14.02
C THR A 43 7.35 0.08 -13.40
N ALA A 44 6.85 -0.41 -12.27
CA ALA A 44 5.75 0.23 -11.55
C ALA A 44 6.14 1.63 -11.06
N TYR A 45 7.33 1.76 -10.49
CA TYR A 45 7.84 3.04 -10.01
C TYR A 45 7.91 4.06 -11.14
N GLN A 46 8.50 3.68 -12.27
CA GLN A 46 8.63 4.56 -13.43
C GLN A 46 7.27 4.96 -14.00
N ALA A 47 6.33 4.02 -14.10
CA ALA A 47 4.99 4.31 -14.60
C ALA A 47 4.25 5.30 -13.69
N CYS A 48 4.39 5.15 -12.37
CA CYS A 48 3.73 6.02 -11.42
C CYS A 48 4.38 7.42 -11.36
N LEU A 49 5.69 7.51 -11.54
CA LEU A 49 6.38 8.79 -11.67
C LEU A 49 5.89 9.53 -12.91
N LYS A 50 5.81 8.85 -14.03
CA LYS A 50 5.33 9.42 -15.30
C LYS A 50 3.89 9.90 -15.19
N ALA A 51 3.06 9.18 -14.46
CA ALA A 51 1.66 9.53 -14.22
C ALA A 51 1.51 10.60 -13.13
N LYS A 52 2.61 11.00 -12.49
CA LYS A 52 2.63 11.96 -11.38
C LYS A 52 1.80 11.49 -10.18
N ALA A 53 1.65 10.19 -10.03
CA ALA A 53 0.92 9.59 -8.91
C ALA A 53 1.79 9.46 -7.66
N ILE A 54 3.11 9.40 -7.83
CA ILE A 54 4.09 9.42 -6.75
C ILE A 54 5.20 10.42 -7.09
N ASP A 55 6.00 10.79 -6.08
CA ASP A 55 7.22 11.55 -6.29
C ASP A 55 8.45 10.63 -6.17
N GLU A 56 9.64 11.19 -6.35
CA GLU A 56 10.89 10.43 -6.33
C GLU A 56 11.21 9.81 -4.97
N GLN A 57 10.54 10.26 -3.91
CA GLN A 57 10.72 9.74 -2.56
C GLN A 57 9.62 8.76 -2.18
N PHE A 58 8.89 8.24 -3.16
CA PHE A 58 7.77 7.30 -2.97
C PHE A 58 6.58 7.89 -2.23
N TYR A 59 6.50 9.21 -2.12
CA TYR A 59 5.31 9.83 -1.55
C TYR A 59 4.13 9.65 -2.52
N CYS A 60 3.05 9.08 -2.02
CA CYS A 60 1.87 8.79 -2.82
C CYS A 60 1.01 10.05 -2.95
N VAL A 61 1.23 10.78 -4.02
CA VAL A 61 0.50 12.02 -4.30
C VAL A 61 -0.98 11.72 -4.55
N ASN A 62 -1.25 10.65 -5.31
CA ASN A 62 -2.63 10.25 -5.61
C ASN A 62 -2.70 8.72 -5.72
N GLN A 63 -3.28 8.10 -4.70
CA GLN A 63 -3.33 6.64 -4.59
C GLN A 63 -4.20 6.00 -5.66
N GLU A 64 -5.31 6.62 -6.01
CA GLU A 64 -6.18 6.11 -7.08
C GLU A 64 -5.45 6.11 -8.42
N HIS A 65 -4.65 7.14 -8.69
CA HIS A 65 -3.84 7.21 -9.92
C HIS A 65 -2.77 6.11 -9.96
N ILE A 66 -2.19 5.75 -8.81
CA ILE A 66 -1.25 4.62 -8.76
C ILE A 66 -1.95 3.35 -9.25
N LEU A 67 -3.11 3.07 -8.69
CA LEU A 67 -3.86 1.87 -9.04
C LEU A 67 -4.35 1.92 -10.50
N GLU A 68 -4.79 3.07 -10.96
CA GLU A 68 -5.22 3.25 -12.35
C GLU A 68 -4.07 3.04 -13.33
N ALA A 69 -2.89 3.59 -13.01
CA ALA A 69 -1.71 3.43 -13.86
C ALA A 69 -1.25 1.98 -13.94
N LEU A 70 -1.39 1.22 -12.85
CA LEU A 70 -0.91 -0.15 -12.78
C LEU A 70 -1.92 -1.18 -13.26
N THR A 71 -3.21 -0.88 -13.23
CA THR A 71 -4.26 -1.86 -13.54
C THR A 71 -5.10 -1.51 -14.77
N GLY A 72 -5.13 -0.25 -15.18
CA GLY A 72 -6.00 0.20 -16.25
C GLY A 72 -7.48 0.29 -15.87
N LYS A 73 -7.80 0.10 -14.60
CA LYS A 73 -9.18 0.18 -14.09
C LYS A 73 -9.41 1.52 -13.40
N LYS A 74 -10.68 1.87 -13.22
CA LYS A 74 -11.07 3.04 -12.43
C LYS A 74 -11.16 2.65 -10.96
N TRP A 75 -10.60 3.48 -10.09
CA TRP A 75 -10.55 3.20 -8.66
C TRP A 75 -11.16 4.32 -7.85
N THR A 76 -11.78 3.94 -6.74
CA THR A 76 -12.34 4.86 -5.76
C THR A 76 -11.78 4.53 -4.39
N LYS A 77 -11.28 5.54 -3.70
CA LYS A 77 -10.74 5.43 -2.35
C LYS A 77 -11.74 5.94 -1.34
N GLN A 78 -11.89 5.23 -0.23
CA GLN A 78 -12.65 5.69 0.93
C GLN A 78 -11.82 5.53 2.19
N ILE A 79 -12.01 6.46 3.13
CA ILE A 79 -11.39 6.38 4.45
C ILE A 79 -12.47 6.03 5.44
N LEU A 80 -12.30 4.92 6.17
CA LEU A 80 -13.28 4.41 7.12
C LEU A 80 -12.65 4.24 8.50
N SER A 81 -13.38 4.61 9.54
CA SER A 81 -12.96 4.33 10.92
C SER A 81 -13.24 2.88 11.29
N LYS A 82 -14.19 2.24 10.62
CA LYS A 82 -14.60 0.86 10.88
C LYS A 82 -14.99 0.21 9.55
N LEU A 83 -14.59 -1.05 9.38
CA LEU A 83 -14.95 -1.81 8.19
C LEU A 83 -16.39 -2.32 8.29
N PRO A 84 -17.08 -2.48 7.14
CA PRO A 84 -18.38 -3.13 7.11
C PRO A 84 -18.25 -4.60 7.52
N ASP A 85 -19.32 -5.20 8.02
CA ASP A 85 -19.33 -6.60 8.44
C ASP A 85 -18.97 -7.55 7.30
N ALA A 86 -19.44 -7.24 6.09
CA ALA A 86 -19.09 -7.99 4.89
C ALA A 86 -18.30 -7.08 3.94
N VAL A 87 -17.06 -7.48 3.64
CA VAL A 87 -16.19 -6.72 2.73
C VAL A 87 -16.43 -7.22 1.30
N PRO A 88 -16.81 -6.32 0.36
CA PRO A 88 -17.02 -6.73 -1.04
C PRO A 88 -15.75 -7.29 -1.69
N ASN A 89 -15.92 -8.22 -2.64
CA ASN A 89 -14.82 -8.88 -3.32
C ASN A 89 -13.92 -7.93 -4.11
N LYS A 90 -14.46 -6.81 -4.57
CA LYS A 90 -13.69 -5.81 -5.34
C LYS A 90 -13.10 -4.72 -4.45
N MET A 91 -13.13 -4.89 -3.16
CA MET A 91 -12.60 -3.94 -2.20
C MET A 91 -11.34 -4.46 -1.54
N TYR A 92 -10.31 -3.66 -1.59
CA TYR A 92 -9.02 -3.95 -0.96
C TYR A 92 -8.82 -2.98 0.19
N THR A 93 -8.25 -3.47 1.30
CA THR A 93 -8.15 -2.70 2.54
C THR A 93 -6.70 -2.54 2.96
N VAL A 94 -6.33 -1.29 3.25
CA VAL A 94 -5.04 -0.93 3.83
C VAL A 94 -5.30 -0.37 5.22
N GLU A 95 -4.56 -0.86 6.20
CA GLU A 95 -4.64 -0.38 7.58
C GLU A 95 -3.61 0.70 7.81
N LYS A 96 -4.04 1.80 8.44
CA LYS A 96 -3.14 2.88 8.83
C LYS A 96 -2.87 2.75 10.33
N TRP A 97 -1.61 2.54 10.68
CA TRP A 97 -1.14 2.39 12.06
C TRP A 97 -0.28 3.58 12.47
N TYR A 98 -0.37 3.97 13.71
CA TYR A 98 0.41 5.08 14.26
C TYR A 98 1.04 4.69 15.59
N ASN A 99 2.34 5.00 15.74
CA ASN A 99 3.06 4.81 16.99
C ASN A 99 3.36 6.16 17.60
N PRO A 100 2.68 6.53 18.72
CA PRO A 100 2.89 7.82 19.36
C PRO A 100 4.29 7.97 19.96
N ARG A 101 4.95 6.86 20.32
CA ARG A 101 6.29 6.91 20.89
C ARG A 101 7.34 7.37 19.86
N THR A 102 7.22 6.91 18.63
CA THR A 102 8.18 7.24 17.56
C THR A 102 7.66 8.33 16.63
N ASN A 103 6.39 8.65 16.72
CA ASN A 103 5.68 9.57 15.82
C ASN A 103 5.71 9.10 14.37
N PHE A 104 5.73 7.77 14.14
CA PHE A 104 5.68 7.19 12.81
C PHE A 104 4.32 6.61 12.49
N THR A 105 3.97 6.71 11.21
CA THR A 105 2.78 6.09 10.63
C THR A 105 3.24 4.96 9.71
N HIS A 106 2.56 3.82 9.77
CA HIS A 106 2.83 2.67 8.91
C HIS A 106 1.55 2.21 8.24
N PHE A 107 1.65 1.89 6.96
CA PHE A 107 0.55 1.34 6.19
C PHE A 107 0.83 -0.13 5.88
N LYS A 108 -0.15 -0.98 6.15
CA LYS A 108 -0.04 -2.39 5.78
C LYS A 108 -1.37 -2.88 5.21
N ARG A 109 -1.29 -3.88 4.34
CA ARG A 109 -2.50 -4.55 3.89
C ARG A 109 -3.08 -5.35 5.02
N ARG A 110 -4.42 -5.42 5.07
CA ARG A 110 -5.10 -6.21 6.10
C ARG A 110 -4.64 -7.66 6.12
N ALA A 111 -4.30 -8.22 4.95
CA ALA A 111 -3.87 -9.60 4.82
C ALA A 111 -2.41 -9.84 5.26
N PHE A 112 -1.54 -8.84 5.12
CA PHE A 112 -0.12 -9.00 5.46
C PHE A 112 0.57 -7.64 5.59
N ASP A 113 1.73 -7.64 6.26
CA ASP A 113 2.59 -6.48 6.42
C ASP A 113 3.78 -6.60 5.48
N THR A 114 4.08 -5.55 4.73
CA THR A 114 5.24 -5.50 3.85
C THR A 114 6.55 -5.34 4.62
N LEU A 115 6.49 -4.81 5.84
CA LEU A 115 7.64 -4.65 6.72
C LEU A 115 7.48 -5.58 7.92
N LYS A 116 8.25 -6.66 7.94
CA LYS A 116 8.21 -7.62 9.04
C LYS A 116 8.56 -6.97 10.37
N SER A 117 7.82 -7.33 11.40
CA SER A 117 8.10 -6.89 12.76
C SER A 117 8.10 -5.37 12.93
N SER A 118 7.23 -4.69 12.21
CA SER A 118 7.10 -3.24 12.31
C SER A 118 6.85 -2.81 13.76
N VAL A 119 7.75 -1.97 14.28
CA VAL A 119 7.61 -1.39 15.62
C VAL A 119 6.35 -0.55 15.71
N THR A 120 6.00 0.15 14.62
CA THR A 120 4.80 0.97 14.57
C THR A 120 3.55 0.14 14.80
N VAL A 121 3.47 -1.06 14.21
CA VAL A 121 2.33 -1.96 14.43
C VAL A 121 2.38 -2.59 15.81
N LYS A 122 3.56 -3.04 16.26
CA LYS A 122 3.71 -3.71 17.56
C LYS A 122 3.39 -2.82 18.75
N GLU A 123 3.81 -1.56 18.70
CA GLU A 123 3.66 -0.61 19.79
C GLU A 123 2.57 0.42 19.55
N GLY A 124 2.04 0.47 18.33
CA GLY A 124 1.10 1.49 17.92
C GLY A 124 -0.35 1.07 17.99
N ARG A 125 -1.17 1.83 17.33
CA ARG A 125 -2.61 1.58 17.26
C ARG A 125 -3.10 1.75 15.84
N LEU A 126 -4.14 1.03 15.49
CA LEU A 126 -4.86 1.19 14.24
C LEU A 126 -5.64 2.49 14.29
N VAL A 127 -5.42 3.37 13.31
CA VAL A 127 -6.06 4.69 13.26
C VAL A 127 -7.32 4.64 12.41
N GLU A 128 -7.19 4.12 11.20
CA GLU A 128 -8.29 4.07 10.24
C GLU A 128 -7.96 3.11 9.11
N TYR A 129 -8.95 2.88 8.25
CA TYR A 129 -8.79 2.01 7.07
C TYR A 129 -8.91 2.86 5.81
N TYR A 130 -8.04 2.58 4.84
CA TYR A 130 -8.17 3.06 3.48
C TYR A 130 -8.71 1.91 2.63
N THR A 131 -9.84 2.10 1.98
CA THR A 131 -10.41 1.08 1.12
C THR A 131 -10.40 1.52 -0.32
N TYR A 132 -10.12 0.59 -1.21
CA TYR A 132 -10.00 0.84 -2.64
C TYR A 132 -10.89 -0.13 -3.38
N THR A 133 -11.82 0.42 -4.16
CA THR A 133 -12.73 -0.38 -4.99
C THR A 133 -12.51 -0.02 -6.46
N TRP A 134 -12.72 -1.00 -7.34
CA TRP A 134 -12.49 -0.83 -8.77
C TRP A 134 -13.69 -1.26 -9.60
N ARG A 135 -13.71 -0.80 -10.83
CA ARG A 135 -14.75 -1.13 -11.79
C ARG A 135 -14.23 -1.09 -13.23
#